data_ce85f1c1b96dbd0b56b8f5d3a9af8d7b
#
_entry.id   ce85f1c1b96dbd0b56b8f5d3a9af8d7b
#
_cell.length_a   1.000
_cell.length_b   1.000
_cell.length_c   1.000
_cell.angle_alpha   90.00
_cell.angle_beta   90.00
_cell.angle_gamma   90.00
#
_symmetry.space_group_name_H-M   'P 1'
#
loop_
_entity.id
_entity.type
_entity.pdbx_description
1 polymer ?
#
loop_
_entity_poly.entity_id
_entity_poly.type
_entity_poly.pdbx_seq_one_letter_code
_entity_poly.pdbx_strand_id
1 'polypeptide(L)'
;MDGDADAAVEARIRIGWDKFRQLVPLLTNKDVCLIMRGGLYGGCVRSSMLHGSGTWPVGKENVVALQRAGMRMVGWMCGVKLKDRLPGRELREGLGVDDMALVLRRNRLRWCGHVLRRDDEDWVRGCMEHEVGGSGPRGRPKKTWKEVVREDCQARKLNREDAMDRCKWREMVKEAR
;
A
#
# COMPACT_ATOMS: atom_id res chain seq x y z
N MET A 1 22.09 6.97 -4.12
CA MET A 1 20.84 6.46 -4.77
C MET A 1 19.61 6.53 -3.86
N ASP A 2 19.61 7.38 -2.85
CA ASP A 2 18.56 7.38 -1.81
C ASP A 2 17.36 8.30 -2.11
N GLY A 3 17.46 9.14 -3.13
CA GLY A 3 16.35 10.00 -3.58
C GLY A 3 15.29 9.27 -4.42
N ASP A 4 15.57 8.06 -4.86
CA ASP A 4 14.76 7.38 -5.88
C ASP A 4 13.42 6.85 -5.29
N ALA A 5 13.43 6.28 -4.08
CA ALA A 5 12.22 5.76 -3.45
C ALA A 5 11.26 6.87 -3.03
N ASP A 6 11.77 7.99 -2.55
CA ASP A 6 10.97 9.14 -2.13
C ASP A 6 10.38 9.84 -3.36
N ALA A 7 11.20 10.05 -4.40
CA ALA A 7 10.76 10.60 -5.67
C ALA A 7 9.72 9.70 -6.36
N ALA A 8 9.91 8.36 -6.29
CA ALA A 8 8.94 7.42 -6.82
C ALA A 8 7.59 7.50 -6.10
N VAL A 9 7.58 7.60 -4.75
CA VAL A 9 6.35 7.75 -3.98
C VAL A 9 5.67 9.09 -4.27
N GLU A 10 6.43 10.19 -4.39
CA GLU A 10 5.87 11.47 -4.78
C GLU A 10 5.22 11.43 -6.17
N ALA A 11 5.89 10.82 -7.15
CA ALA A 11 5.33 10.63 -8.49
C ALA A 11 4.03 9.84 -8.45
N ARG A 12 3.94 8.79 -7.64
CA ARG A 12 2.72 8.00 -7.44
C ARG A 12 1.60 8.81 -6.79
N ILE A 13 1.91 9.65 -5.82
CA ILE A 13 0.94 10.57 -5.22
C ILE A 13 0.40 11.55 -6.27
N ARG A 14 1.26 12.09 -7.15
CA ARG A 14 0.84 12.99 -8.26
C ARG A 14 -0.10 12.27 -9.21
N ILE A 15 0.26 11.06 -9.66
CA ILE A 15 -0.61 10.23 -10.51
C ILE A 15 -1.98 10.00 -9.84
N GLY A 16 -2.00 9.71 -8.54
CA GLY A 16 -3.23 9.55 -7.79
C GLY A 16 -4.09 10.81 -7.79
N TRP A 17 -3.49 11.98 -7.60
CA TRP A 17 -4.19 13.26 -7.68
C TRP A 17 -4.74 13.55 -9.07
N ASP A 18 -4.01 13.24 -10.13
CA ASP A 18 -4.47 13.44 -11.50
C ASP A 18 -5.67 12.53 -11.81
N LYS A 19 -5.61 11.26 -11.39
CA LYS A 19 -6.76 10.34 -11.49
C LYS A 19 -7.93 10.80 -10.64
N PHE A 20 -7.69 11.30 -9.43
CA PHE A 20 -8.75 11.84 -8.58
C PHE A 20 -9.44 13.02 -9.24
N ARG A 21 -8.68 14.00 -9.77
CA ARG A 21 -9.25 15.18 -10.47
C ARG A 21 -10.11 14.79 -11.66
N GLN A 22 -9.69 13.80 -12.44
CA GLN A 22 -10.48 13.29 -13.56
C GLN A 22 -11.83 12.71 -13.11
N LEU A 23 -11.88 12.14 -11.91
CA LEU A 23 -13.05 11.46 -11.37
C LEU A 23 -13.85 12.29 -10.35
N VAL A 24 -13.42 13.53 -10.05
CA VAL A 24 -14.13 14.43 -9.12
C VAL A 24 -15.64 14.51 -9.38
N PRO A 25 -16.13 14.66 -10.63
CA PRO A 25 -17.57 14.75 -10.89
C PRO A 25 -18.35 13.54 -10.38
N LEU A 26 -17.74 12.34 -10.37
CA LEU A 26 -18.35 11.10 -9.86
C LEU A 26 -18.10 10.90 -8.36
N LEU A 27 -16.88 11.18 -7.92
CA LEU A 27 -16.44 10.95 -6.52
C LEU A 27 -17.10 11.92 -5.53
N THR A 28 -17.55 13.08 -5.97
CA THR A 28 -18.20 14.09 -5.13
C THR A 28 -19.70 14.24 -5.41
N ASN A 29 -20.24 13.48 -6.35
CA ASN A 29 -21.67 13.51 -6.69
C ASN A 29 -22.51 12.95 -5.54
N LYS A 30 -23.46 13.74 -5.03
CA LYS A 30 -24.33 13.35 -3.92
C LYS A 30 -25.33 12.25 -4.28
N ASP A 31 -25.66 12.11 -5.57
CA ASP A 31 -26.57 11.08 -6.07
C ASP A 31 -25.92 9.68 -6.10
N VAL A 32 -24.57 9.63 -6.04
CA VAL A 32 -23.82 8.39 -5.93
C VAL A 32 -23.57 8.06 -4.47
N CYS A 33 -24.00 6.89 -4.00
CA CYS A 33 -23.84 6.50 -2.60
C CYS A 33 -22.34 6.41 -2.22
N LEU A 34 -22.05 6.62 -0.92
CA LEU A 34 -20.68 6.67 -0.40
C LEU A 34 -19.87 5.40 -0.69
N ILE A 35 -20.48 4.24 -0.56
CA ILE A 35 -19.83 2.94 -0.82
C ILE A 35 -19.40 2.81 -2.29
N MET A 36 -20.23 3.24 -3.23
CA MET A 36 -19.88 3.23 -4.66
C MET A 36 -18.74 4.22 -4.94
N ARG A 37 -18.79 5.42 -4.36
CA ARG A 37 -17.67 6.38 -4.47
C ARG A 37 -16.38 5.81 -3.89
N GLY A 38 -16.45 5.14 -2.74
CA GLY A 38 -15.32 4.44 -2.14
C GLY A 38 -14.78 3.30 -3.00
N GLY A 39 -15.66 2.53 -3.65
CA GLY A 39 -15.29 1.48 -4.61
C GLY A 39 -14.54 2.06 -5.82
N LEU A 40 -15.06 3.14 -6.41
CA LEU A 40 -14.43 3.85 -7.53
C LEU A 40 -13.07 4.43 -7.15
N TYR A 41 -12.97 5.07 -5.98
CA TYR A 41 -11.71 5.55 -5.44
C TYR A 41 -10.70 4.40 -5.27
N GLY A 42 -11.12 3.30 -4.66
CA GLY A 42 -10.25 2.13 -4.42
C GLY A 42 -9.75 1.49 -5.71
N GLY A 43 -10.65 1.33 -6.70
CA GLY A 43 -10.34 0.69 -7.98
C GLY A 43 -9.51 1.55 -8.94
N CYS A 44 -9.73 2.87 -8.98
CA CYS A 44 -9.09 3.75 -9.96
C CYS A 44 -7.97 4.60 -9.35
N VAL A 45 -8.24 5.30 -8.26
CA VAL A 45 -7.30 6.27 -7.70
C VAL A 45 -6.24 5.59 -6.83
N ARG A 46 -6.69 4.88 -5.78
CA ARG A 46 -5.77 4.20 -4.86
C ARG A 46 -4.93 3.13 -5.57
N SER A 47 -5.52 2.38 -6.50
CA SER A 47 -4.79 1.38 -7.28
C SER A 47 -3.66 2.01 -8.11
N SER A 48 -3.87 3.19 -8.69
CA SER A 48 -2.84 3.93 -9.43
C SER A 48 -1.72 4.42 -8.50
N MET A 49 -2.06 4.91 -7.31
CA MET A 49 -1.08 5.33 -6.31
C MET A 49 -0.21 4.15 -5.83
N LEU A 50 -0.81 2.97 -5.66
CA LEU A 50 -0.16 1.80 -5.09
C LEU A 50 0.28 0.78 -6.14
N HIS A 51 0.31 1.16 -7.41
CA HIS A 51 0.77 0.27 -8.47
C HIS A 51 2.23 -0.14 -8.26
N GLY A 52 2.50 -1.44 -8.25
CA GLY A 52 3.84 -1.97 -7.97
C GLY A 52 4.27 -1.94 -6.50
N SER A 53 3.42 -1.49 -5.57
CA SER A 53 3.79 -1.32 -4.16
C SER A 53 4.17 -2.62 -3.41
N GLY A 54 3.95 -3.78 -4.02
CA GLY A 54 4.39 -5.06 -3.47
C GLY A 54 5.91 -5.19 -3.37
N THR A 55 6.66 -4.48 -4.22
CA THR A 55 8.13 -4.52 -4.29
C THR A 55 8.82 -3.33 -3.59
N TRP A 56 8.05 -2.38 -3.03
CA TRP A 56 8.65 -1.17 -2.48
C TRP A 56 9.20 -1.37 -1.06
N PRO A 57 10.45 -0.99 -0.79
CA PRO A 57 10.98 -0.85 0.56
C PRO A 57 10.54 0.48 1.16
N VAL A 58 9.23 0.63 1.45
CA VAL A 58 8.64 1.92 1.84
C VAL A 58 8.99 2.26 3.29
N GLY A 59 9.66 3.39 3.48
CA GLY A 59 9.92 3.98 4.79
C GLY A 59 8.64 4.49 5.47
N LYS A 60 8.71 4.68 6.80
CA LYS A 60 7.55 5.20 7.57
C LYS A 60 7.06 6.54 7.05
N GLU A 61 7.97 7.42 6.64
CA GLU A 61 7.66 8.76 6.13
C GLU A 61 6.83 8.70 4.85
N ASN A 62 7.19 7.78 3.95
CA ASN A 62 6.47 7.54 2.70
C ASN A 62 5.07 6.97 2.93
N VAL A 63 4.92 6.07 3.90
CA VAL A 63 3.60 5.56 4.30
C VAL A 63 2.73 6.72 4.80
N VAL A 64 3.28 7.59 5.65
CA VAL A 64 2.57 8.77 6.17
C VAL A 64 2.20 9.74 5.05
N ALA A 65 3.08 9.97 4.07
CA ALA A 65 2.79 10.82 2.92
C ALA A 65 1.62 10.28 2.08
N LEU A 66 1.61 8.96 1.80
CA LEU A 66 0.53 8.29 1.10
C LEU A 66 -0.79 8.35 1.90
N GLN A 67 -0.72 8.11 3.21
CA GLN A 67 -1.91 8.21 4.09
C GLN A 67 -2.48 9.63 4.09
N ARG A 68 -1.63 10.65 4.21
CA ARG A 68 -2.06 12.06 4.16
C ARG A 68 -2.73 12.41 2.83
N ALA A 69 -2.14 11.99 1.71
CA ALA A 69 -2.72 12.20 0.39
C ALA A 69 -4.08 11.51 0.26
N GLY A 70 -4.18 10.23 0.66
CA GLY A 70 -5.42 9.47 0.64
C GLY A 70 -6.50 10.08 1.53
N MET A 71 -6.16 10.53 2.75
CA MET A 71 -7.11 11.15 3.66
C MET A 71 -7.64 12.50 3.16
N ARG A 72 -6.81 13.30 2.46
CA ARG A 72 -7.30 14.53 1.80
C ARG A 72 -8.35 14.24 0.74
N MET A 73 -8.12 13.19 -0.08
CA MET A 73 -9.07 12.75 -1.10
C MET A 73 -10.37 12.24 -0.47
N VAL A 74 -10.27 11.41 0.57
CA VAL A 74 -11.41 10.89 1.34
C VAL A 74 -12.22 12.04 1.95
N GLY A 75 -11.58 13.01 2.58
CA GLY A 75 -12.25 14.19 3.13
C GLY A 75 -13.00 14.98 2.04
N TRP A 76 -12.39 15.16 0.87
CA TRP A 76 -13.04 15.83 -0.26
C TRP A 76 -14.26 15.07 -0.76
N MET A 77 -14.17 13.74 -0.90
CA MET A 77 -15.29 12.89 -1.31
C MET A 77 -16.50 12.96 -0.35
N CYS A 78 -16.20 13.09 0.94
CA CYS A 78 -17.24 13.22 1.98
C CYS A 78 -17.75 14.66 2.16
N GLY A 79 -17.14 15.65 1.51
CA GLY A 79 -17.48 17.07 1.70
C GLY A 79 -17.09 17.62 3.08
N VAL A 80 -16.19 16.94 3.80
CA VAL A 80 -15.77 17.28 5.17
C VAL A 80 -14.63 18.28 5.14
N LYS A 81 -14.74 19.33 5.93
CA LYS A 81 -13.69 20.34 6.11
C LYS A 81 -12.80 19.98 7.31
N LEU A 82 -11.55 20.43 7.29
CA LEU A 82 -10.58 20.23 8.37
C LEU A 82 -11.10 20.67 9.75
N LYS A 83 -11.96 21.70 9.80
CA LYS A 83 -12.57 22.21 11.02
C LYS A 83 -13.63 21.30 11.62
N ASP A 84 -14.15 20.35 10.87
CA ASP A 84 -15.22 19.45 11.35
C ASP A 84 -14.66 18.35 12.28
N ARG A 85 -13.33 18.21 12.36
CA ARG A 85 -12.57 17.31 13.25
C ARG A 85 -13.10 15.86 13.29
N LEU A 86 -13.71 15.38 12.20
CA LEU A 86 -14.19 14.01 12.11
C LEU A 86 -13.01 13.03 12.06
N PRO A 87 -13.06 11.93 12.83
CA PRO A 87 -12.03 10.90 12.80
C PRO A 87 -11.89 10.30 11.40
N GLY A 88 -10.68 10.25 10.88
CA GLY A 88 -10.42 9.70 9.54
C GLY A 88 -10.84 8.23 9.40
N ARG A 89 -10.95 7.50 10.51
CA ARG A 89 -11.45 6.13 10.53
C ARG A 89 -12.93 6.07 10.15
N GLU A 90 -13.76 6.90 10.73
CA GLU A 90 -15.20 6.96 10.43
C GLU A 90 -15.47 7.29 8.96
N LEU A 91 -14.69 8.24 8.39
CA LEU A 91 -14.80 8.60 6.99
C LEU A 91 -14.45 7.42 6.07
N ARG A 92 -13.40 6.66 6.40
CA ARG A 92 -13.03 5.47 5.63
C ARG A 92 -14.06 4.36 5.76
N GLU A 93 -14.59 4.13 6.95
CA GLU A 93 -15.66 3.15 7.20
C GLU A 93 -16.92 3.48 6.41
N GLY A 94 -17.34 4.74 6.41
CA GLY A 94 -18.49 5.20 5.62
C GLY A 94 -18.32 5.02 4.09
N LEU A 95 -17.10 5.09 3.60
CA LEU A 95 -16.76 4.84 2.19
C LEU A 95 -16.43 3.36 1.89
N GLY A 96 -16.31 2.50 2.91
CA GLY A 96 -15.81 1.14 2.73
C GLY A 96 -14.35 1.06 2.25
N VAL A 97 -13.52 2.03 2.63
CA VAL A 97 -12.14 2.15 2.17
C VAL A 97 -11.15 1.76 3.26
N ASP A 98 -10.28 0.79 2.98
CA ASP A 98 -9.21 0.38 3.89
C ASP A 98 -8.14 1.46 4.04
N ASP A 99 -7.43 1.43 5.18
CA ASP A 99 -6.26 2.28 5.42
C ASP A 99 -5.13 1.99 4.41
N MET A 100 -4.42 3.03 4.00
CA MET A 100 -3.36 2.95 3.01
C MET A 100 -2.20 2.04 3.45
N ALA A 101 -1.82 2.12 4.73
CA ALA A 101 -0.75 1.28 5.28
C ALA A 101 -1.16 -0.21 5.28
N LEU A 102 -2.43 -0.50 5.56
CA LEU A 102 -2.97 -1.86 5.51
C LEU A 102 -2.92 -2.42 4.07
N VAL A 103 -3.31 -1.62 3.09
CA VAL A 103 -3.28 -2.02 1.68
C VAL A 103 -1.85 -2.25 1.19
N LEU A 104 -0.91 -1.37 1.56
CA LEU A 104 0.53 -1.54 1.25
C LEU A 104 1.07 -2.86 1.81
N ARG A 105 0.80 -3.14 3.09
CA ARG A 105 1.20 -4.40 3.73
C ARG A 105 0.61 -5.61 3.01
N ARG A 106 -0.68 -5.55 2.68
CA ARG A 106 -1.37 -6.61 1.93
C ARG A 106 -0.74 -6.87 0.56
N ASN A 107 -0.37 -5.81 -0.15
CA ASN A 107 0.29 -5.93 -1.45
C ASN A 107 1.68 -6.57 -1.33
N ARG A 108 2.49 -6.18 -0.32
CA ARG A 108 3.79 -6.80 -0.07
C ARG A 108 3.68 -8.29 0.26
N LEU A 109 2.76 -8.64 1.15
CA LEU A 109 2.54 -10.05 1.53
C LEU A 109 2.02 -10.89 0.35
N ARG A 110 1.15 -10.32 -0.49
CA ARG A 110 0.72 -10.99 -1.73
C ARG A 110 1.88 -11.27 -2.68
N TRP A 111 2.72 -10.26 -2.88
CA TRP A 111 3.90 -10.39 -3.72
C TRP A 111 4.88 -11.40 -3.13
N CYS A 112 5.16 -11.33 -1.84
CA CYS A 112 6.00 -12.30 -1.14
C CYS A 112 5.50 -13.74 -1.35
N GLY A 113 4.22 -14.02 -1.10
CA GLY A 113 3.65 -15.34 -1.32
C GLY A 113 3.68 -15.78 -2.79
N HIS A 114 3.61 -14.83 -3.74
CA HIS A 114 3.77 -15.14 -5.16
C HIS A 114 5.19 -15.59 -5.47
N VAL A 115 6.19 -14.88 -4.99
CA VAL A 115 7.60 -15.21 -5.24
C VAL A 115 8.01 -16.52 -4.53
N LEU A 116 7.54 -16.74 -3.29
CA LEU A 116 7.84 -17.98 -2.55
C LEU A 116 7.32 -19.25 -3.22
N ARG A 117 6.27 -19.16 -4.05
CA ARG A 117 5.74 -20.28 -4.85
C ARG A 117 6.41 -20.47 -6.21
N ARG A 118 7.36 -19.59 -6.57
CA ARG A 118 8.17 -19.76 -7.77
C ARG A 118 9.22 -20.83 -7.56
N ASP A 119 9.65 -21.44 -8.65
CA ASP A 119 10.74 -22.41 -8.65
C ASP A 119 12.02 -21.81 -8.09
N ASP A 120 12.87 -22.62 -7.48
CA ASP A 120 14.13 -22.19 -6.86
C ASP A 120 15.10 -21.58 -7.88
N GLU A 121 15.00 -21.97 -9.14
CA GLU A 121 15.79 -21.43 -10.25
C GLU A 121 15.26 -20.10 -10.81
N ASP A 122 14.09 -19.63 -10.34
CA ASP A 122 13.52 -18.35 -10.81
C ASP A 122 14.42 -17.19 -10.33
N TRP A 123 14.88 -16.39 -11.29
CA TRP A 123 15.76 -15.25 -11.03
C TRP A 123 15.17 -14.23 -10.04
N VAL A 124 13.84 -14.08 -10.00
CA VAL A 124 13.17 -13.17 -9.05
C VAL A 124 13.35 -13.67 -7.62
N ARG A 125 13.26 -15.00 -7.42
CA ARG A 125 13.51 -15.62 -6.11
C ARG A 125 14.99 -15.49 -5.72
N GLY A 126 15.90 -15.74 -6.65
CA GLY A 126 17.34 -15.54 -6.46
C GLY A 126 17.67 -14.08 -6.09
N CYS A 127 17.08 -13.10 -6.78
CA CYS A 127 17.25 -11.67 -6.44
C CYS A 127 16.71 -11.32 -5.05
N MET A 128 15.63 -11.96 -4.60
CA MET A 128 15.05 -11.74 -3.28
C MET A 128 15.94 -12.27 -2.15
N GLU A 129 16.69 -13.34 -2.41
CA GLU A 129 17.56 -14.00 -1.44
C GLU A 129 19.00 -13.45 -1.48
N HIS A 130 19.37 -12.78 -2.55
CA HIS A 130 20.70 -12.20 -2.73
C HIS A 130 20.99 -11.11 -1.69
N GLU A 131 22.10 -11.28 -1.00
CA GLU A 131 22.62 -10.25 -0.08
C GLU A 131 23.64 -9.39 -0.85
N VAL A 132 23.33 -8.11 -0.99
CA VAL A 132 24.25 -7.16 -1.61
C VAL A 132 25.40 -6.91 -0.63
N GLY A 133 26.56 -7.50 -0.93
CA GLY A 133 27.81 -7.23 -0.20
C GLY A 133 28.28 -5.81 -0.52
N GLY A 134 28.68 -5.05 0.50
CA GLY A 134 29.25 -3.72 0.35
C GLY A 134 29.11 -2.87 1.59
N SER A 135 29.96 -1.87 1.75
CA SER A 135 29.84 -0.88 2.81
C SER A 135 28.66 0.06 2.48
N GLY A 136 27.65 0.07 3.30
CA GLY A 136 26.50 0.97 3.18
C GLY A 136 26.91 2.45 3.31
N PRO A 137 26.11 3.38 2.78
CA PRO A 137 26.34 4.81 2.96
C PRO A 137 26.35 5.19 4.44
N ARG A 138 27.10 6.24 4.78
CA ARG A 138 27.24 6.76 6.16
C ARG A 138 25.86 7.12 6.71
N GLY A 139 25.46 6.51 7.82
CA GLY A 139 24.19 6.78 8.49
C GLY A 139 23.47 5.49 8.89
N ARG A 140 22.26 5.64 9.47
CA ARG A 140 21.41 4.49 9.83
C ARG A 140 20.95 3.76 8.57
N PRO A 141 21.22 2.45 8.42
CA PRO A 141 20.78 1.70 7.25
C PRO A 141 19.26 1.80 7.06
N LYS A 142 18.83 2.10 5.84
CA LYS A 142 17.41 2.03 5.49
C LYS A 142 17.00 0.56 5.45
N LYS A 143 15.78 0.26 5.94
CA LYS A 143 15.25 -1.10 5.92
C LYS A 143 15.13 -1.60 4.49
N THR A 144 15.62 -2.81 4.26
CA THR A 144 15.44 -3.52 3.00
C THR A 144 14.00 -4.03 2.87
N TRP A 145 13.55 -4.32 1.65
CA TRP A 145 12.24 -4.94 1.40
C TRP A 145 12.08 -6.26 2.18
N LYS A 146 13.13 -7.09 2.23
CA LYS A 146 13.17 -8.37 2.97
C LYS A 146 12.91 -8.19 4.47
N GLU A 147 13.50 -7.15 5.07
CA GLU A 147 13.28 -6.83 6.49
C GLU A 147 11.84 -6.36 6.75
N VAL A 148 11.30 -5.50 5.88
CA VAL A 148 9.93 -5.01 6.02
C VAL A 148 8.91 -6.15 5.89
N VAL A 149 9.12 -7.06 4.93
CA VAL A 149 8.26 -8.25 4.77
C VAL A 149 8.37 -9.18 5.97
N ARG A 150 9.59 -9.39 6.50
CA ARG A 150 9.79 -10.21 7.70
C ARG A 150 9.03 -9.66 8.90
N GLU A 151 9.07 -8.34 9.11
CA GLU A 151 8.30 -7.67 10.16
C GLU A 151 6.78 -7.82 9.93
N ASP A 152 6.32 -7.65 8.69
CA ASP A 152 4.92 -7.83 8.32
C ASP A 152 4.44 -9.28 8.56
N CYS A 153 5.26 -10.29 8.25
CA CYS A 153 4.98 -11.70 8.52
C CYS A 153 4.94 -11.98 10.02
N GLN A 154 5.94 -11.49 10.77
CA GLN A 154 5.99 -11.67 12.23
C GLN A 154 4.77 -11.04 12.92
N ALA A 155 4.40 -9.83 12.55
CA ALA A 155 3.24 -9.13 13.10
C ALA A 155 1.92 -9.88 12.88
N ARG A 156 1.88 -10.78 11.90
CA ARG A 156 0.70 -11.58 11.55
C ARG A 156 0.84 -13.08 11.84
N LYS A 157 1.95 -13.49 12.43
CA LYS A 157 2.27 -14.90 12.69
C LYS A 157 2.20 -15.77 11.43
N LEU A 158 2.63 -15.22 10.29
CA LEU A 158 2.66 -15.92 9.01
C LEU A 158 4.00 -16.66 8.86
N ASN A 159 3.95 -17.93 8.47
CA ASN A 159 5.11 -18.74 8.17
C ASN A 159 5.34 -18.85 6.66
N ARG A 160 6.58 -19.09 6.23
CA ARG A 160 6.93 -19.29 4.81
C ARG A 160 6.18 -20.50 4.20
N GLU A 161 5.96 -21.54 4.99
CA GLU A 161 5.25 -22.74 4.59
C GLU A 161 3.79 -22.47 4.23
N ASP A 162 3.13 -21.54 4.94
CA ASP A 162 1.75 -21.13 4.65
C ASP A 162 1.60 -20.52 3.24
N ALA A 163 2.70 -19.95 2.72
CA ALA A 163 2.70 -19.36 1.40
C ALA A 163 2.55 -20.37 0.27
N MET A 164 2.87 -21.66 0.50
CA MET A 164 2.72 -22.73 -0.50
C MET A 164 1.25 -23.00 -0.82
N ASP A 165 0.36 -22.90 0.17
CA ASP A 165 -1.08 -22.91 -0.07
C ASP A 165 -1.58 -21.50 -0.41
N ARG A 166 -1.88 -21.29 -1.70
CA ARG A 166 -2.34 -20.00 -2.21
C ARG A 166 -3.67 -19.55 -1.59
N CYS A 167 -4.58 -20.48 -1.31
CA CYS A 167 -5.89 -20.15 -0.77
C CYS A 167 -5.75 -19.73 0.69
N LYS A 168 -5.08 -20.54 1.50
CA LYS A 168 -4.76 -20.25 2.90
C LYS A 168 -4.04 -18.93 3.06
N TRP A 169 -2.96 -18.71 2.28
CA TRP A 169 -2.20 -17.46 2.30
C TRP A 169 -3.05 -16.24 2.00
N ARG A 170 -3.92 -16.34 0.99
CA ARG A 170 -4.81 -15.23 0.60
C ARG A 170 -5.80 -14.87 1.71
N GLU A 171 -6.33 -15.85 2.42
CA GLU A 171 -7.23 -15.62 3.56
C GLU A 171 -6.49 -14.96 4.72
N MET A 172 -5.37 -15.54 5.15
CA MET A 172 -4.55 -14.99 6.22
C MET A 172 -4.08 -13.55 5.96
N VAL A 173 -3.81 -13.21 4.70
CA VAL A 173 -3.44 -11.84 4.28
C VAL A 173 -4.66 -10.90 4.27
N LYS A 174 -5.89 -11.40 4.10
CA LYS A 174 -7.13 -10.61 4.09
C LYS A 174 -7.65 -10.31 5.50
N GLU A 175 -7.63 -11.28 6.39
CA GLU A 175 -8.31 -11.25 7.71
C GLU A 175 -7.79 -10.21 8.68
N ALA A 176 -6.69 -9.55 8.41
CA ALA A 176 -6.18 -8.51 9.27
C ALA A 176 -6.84 -7.16 8.96
N ARG A 177 -8.00 -6.95 9.51
CA ARG A 177 -8.61 -5.64 9.74
C ARG A 177 -8.11 -5.01 11.04
#